data_0c2510432764b6726b173936ac02633f
#
_entry.id   0c2510432764b6726b173936ac02633f
#
_cell.length_a   1.000
_cell.length_b   1.000
_cell.length_c   1.000
_cell.angle_alpha   90.00
_cell.angle_beta   90.00
_cell.angle_gamma   90.00
#
_symmetry.space_group_name_H-M   'P 1'
#
loop_
_entity.id
_entity.type
_entity.pdbx_description
1 polymer ?
#
loop_
_entity_poly.entity_id
_entity_poly.type
_entity_poly.pdbx_seq_one_letter_code
_entity_poly.pdbx_strand_id
1 'polypeptide(L)'
;MVHHWRKPKAGGKGLSLNDAVGLLKNSENDTVTLSIEREGEADLIETEVTKEKLAAIVADGKMLDDKIGYLAISEFTGLTSEQFQKAYQSLQDQGMERLIIDLRGNPGGLVTAVCDTLRQILPEGLIVYTEDTNGKREEYTCDGDTPISIPLVVLVNENTASAAEIFTGAVKDYGIGTIVGTTTFGKGIVQNTFQLSDGSVVKLTIAHYYTPLGNDIHKVGITPDVEVELPDDATSDVQLEKALEVVKGLESAE
;
A
#
# COMPACT_ATOMS: atom_id res chain seq x y z
N MET A 1 28.22 -7.83 -1.01
CA MET A 1 28.42 -9.29 -0.90
C MET A 1 27.83 -9.90 -2.16
N VAL A 2 28.64 -10.41 -3.10
CA VAL A 2 28.18 -10.92 -4.40
C VAL A 2 27.90 -12.42 -4.23
N HIS A 3 26.63 -12.81 -4.31
CA HIS A 3 26.24 -14.23 -4.28
C HIS A 3 26.25 -14.79 -5.70
N HIS A 4 27.09 -15.80 -5.96
CA HIS A 4 27.14 -16.50 -7.24
C HIS A 4 26.31 -17.77 -7.15
N TRP A 5 25.34 -17.91 -8.04
CA TRP A 5 24.53 -19.12 -8.18
C TRP A 5 25.15 -20.07 -9.18
N ARG A 6 25.44 -21.31 -8.79
CA ARG A 6 25.85 -22.37 -9.71
C ARG A 6 24.77 -23.44 -9.82
N LYS A 7 24.54 -23.91 -11.05
CA LYS A 7 23.69 -25.06 -11.32
C LYS A 7 24.22 -26.31 -10.62
N PRO A 8 23.35 -27.15 -10.04
CA PRO A 8 23.77 -28.49 -9.65
C PRO A 8 24.22 -29.26 -10.92
N LYS A 9 25.46 -29.71 -10.93
CA LYS A 9 26.17 -30.57 -11.86
C LYS A 9 25.55 -30.83 -13.25
N ALA A 10 25.51 -29.85 -14.11
CA ALA A 10 25.55 -29.97 -15.57
C ALA A 10 25.86 -28.62 -16.20
N GLY A 11 27.12 -28.40 -16.58
CA GLY A 11 27.55 -27.41 -17.58
C GLY A 11 27.44 -25.92 -17.19
N GLY A 12 28.40 -25.42 -16.53
CA GLY A 12 29.23 -24.23 -16.65
C GLY A 12 28.69 -22.86 -17.11
N LYS A 13 27.39 -22.53 -17.03
CA LYS A 13 26.93 -21.13 -17.21
C LYS A 13 26.06 -20.72 -16.02
N GLY A 14 26.36 -19.57 -15.45
CA GLY A 14 25.53 -18.96 -14.41
C GLY A 14 24.09 -18.79 -14.88
N LEU A 15 23.13 -19.09 -14.02
CA LEU A 15 21.71 -18.84 -14.28
C LEU A 15 21.44 -17.34 -14.20
N SER A 16 20.50 -16.84 -15.01
CA SER A 16 19.93 -15.53 -14.74
C SER A 16 19.16 -15.56 -13.41
N LEU A 17 18.95 -14.40 -12.78
CA LEU A 17 18.15 -14.30 -11.55
C LEU A 17 16.75 -14.92 -11.75
N ASN A 18 16.13 -14.67 -12.89
CA ASN A 18 14.80 -15.20 -13.22
C ASN A 18 14.78 -16.72 -13.35
N ASP A 19 15.83 -17.31 -13.96
CA ASP A 19 15.96 -18.77 -14.06
C ASP A 19 16.15 -19.40 -12.66
N ALA A 20 16.98 -18.80 -11.82
CA ALA A 20 17.20 -19.25 -10.44
C ALA A 20 15.92 -19.20 -9.62
N VAL A 21 15.19 -18.07 -9.68
CA VAL A 21 13.88 -17.92 -9.03
C VAL A 21 12.86 -18.91 -9.58
N GLY A 22 12.86 -19.15 -10.91
CA GLY A 22 11.99 -20.13 -11.54
C GLY A 22 12.26 -21.56 -11.03
N LEU A 23 13.52 -21.96 -10.91
CA LEU A 23 13.89 -23.26 -10.34
C LEU A 23 13.46 -23.45 -8.89
N LEU A 24 13.62 -22.40 -8.07
CA LEU A 24 13.19 -22.43 -6.67
C LEU A 24 11.66 -22.52 -6.54
N LYS A 25 10.92 -21.70 -7.30
CA LYS A 25 9.45 -21.66 -7.26
C LYS A 25 8.80 -22.92 -7.82
N ASN A 26 9.32 -23.47 -8.91
CA ASN A 26 8.72 -24.59 -9.64
C ASN A 26 9.24 -25.97 -9.18
N SER A 27 10.11 -26.03 -8.17
CA SER A 27 10.51 -27.31 -7.58
C SER A 27 9.27 -27.99 -6.94
N GLU A 28 9.01 -29.25 -7.29
CA GLU A 28 7.93 -30.05 -6.70
C GLU A 28 8.16 -30.35 -5.21
N ASN A 29 9.42 -30.27 -4.75
CA ASN A 29 9.78 -30.49 -3.36
C ASN A 29 9.62 -29.23 -2.55
N ASP A 30 9.08 -29.35 -1.34
CA ASP A 30 9.00 -28.24 -0.38
C ASP A 30 10.37 -27.86 0.18
N THR A 31 11.36 -28.74 0.10
CA THR A 31 12.74 -28.52 0.56
C THR A 31 13.69 -28.45 -0.63
N VAL A 32 14.59 -27.48 -0.62
CA VAL A 32 15.66 -27.31 -1.62
C VAL A 32 17.01 -27.22 -0.92
N THR A 33 18.02 -27.90 -1.46
CA THR A 33 19.41 -27.80 -0.97
C THR A 33 20.11 -26.66 -1.74
N LEU A 34 20.67 -25.71 -1.00
CA LEU A 34 21.49 -24.63 -1.54
C LEU A 34 22.97 -24.91 -1.22
N SER A 35 23.81 -24.82 -2.27
CA SER A 35 25.27 -24.82 -2.11
C SER A 35 25.77 -23.37 -2.22
N ILE A 36 26.27 -22.82 -1.14
CA ILE A 36 26.68 -21.43 -1.00
C ILE A 36 28.20 -21.33 -1.07
N GLU A 37 28.71 -20.55 -2.01
CA GLU A 37 30.14 -20.17 -2.05
C GLU A 37 30.31 -18.87 -1.25
N ARG A 38 31.14 -18.89 -0.22
CA ARG A 38 31.42 -17.72 0.64
C ARG A 38 32.89 -17.41 0.60
N GLU A 39 33.25 -16.14 0.44
CA GLU A 39 34.61 -15.66 0.49
C GLU A 39 35.25 -15.96 1.88
N GLY A 40 36.43 -16.59 1.85
CA GLY A 40 37.13 -17.04 3.06
C GLY A 40 36.84 -18.48 3.51
N GLU A 41 35.87 -19.16 2.88
CA GLU A 41 35.59 -20.59 3.12
C GLU A 41 36.20 -21.44 1.99
N ALA A 42 36.87 -22.55 2.36
CA ALA A 42 37.50 -23.44 1.39
C ALA A 42 36.49 -24.36 0.66
N ASP A 43 35.40 -24.72 1.35
CA ASP A 43 34.38 -25.64 0.88
C ASP A 43 33.03 -24.94 0.70
N LEU A 44 32.16 -25.51 -0.16
CA LEU A 44 30.78 -25.07 -0.30
C LEU A 44 29.99 -25.37 0.97
N ILE A 45 29.26 -24.37 1.44
CA ILE A 45 28.32 -24.55 2.55
C ILE A 45 27.02 -25.10 1.97
N GLU A 46 26.67 -26.33 2.31
CA GLU A 46 25.38 -26.92 1.96
C GLU A 46 24.36 -26.66 3.06
N THR A 47 23.19 -26.15 2.69
CA THR A 47 22.07 -25.92 3.60
C THR A 47 20.75 -26.32 2.95
N GLU A 48 19.89 -26.96 3.73
CA GLU A 48 18.51 -27.23 3.34
C GLU A 48 17.62 -26.07 3.76
N VAL A 49 16.78 -25.63 2.82
CA VAL A 49 15.81 -24.56 3.05
C VAL A 49 14.43 -25.09 2.68
N THR A 50 13.49 -25.01 3.59
CA THR A 50 12.08 -25.36 3.36
C THR A 50 11.36 -24.14 2.78
N LYS A 51 10.61 -24.35 1.72
CA LYS A 51 9.76 -23.31 1.11
C LYS A 51 8.54 -23.10 2.00
N GLU A 52 8.27 -21.86 2.34
CA GLU A 52 7.06 -21.45 3.03
C GLU A 52 6.28 -20.44 2.21
N LYS A 53 4.96 -20.50 2.31
CA LYS A 53 4.09 -19.44 1.78
C LYS A 53 4.13 -18.27 2.74
N LEU A 54 4.91 -17.26 2.40
CA LEU A 54 4.89 -16.01 3.14
C LEU A 54 3.73 -15.16 2.62
N ALA A 55 2.90 -14.67 3.53
CA ALA A 55 1.96 -13.62 3.20
C ALA A 55 2.75 -12.34 2.88
N ALA A 56 2.41 -11.67 1.77
CA ALA A 56 3.01 -10.37 1.47
C ALA A 56 2.67 -9.39 2.60
N ILE A 57 3.67 -8.63 3.06
CA ILE A 57 3.45 -7.52 3.97
C ILE A 57 3.06 -6.32 3.11
N VAL A 58 1.80 -5.91 3.19
CA VAL A 58 1.23 -4.79 2.42
C VAL A 58 0.84 -3.62 3.32
N ALA A 59 0.72 -3.84 4.61
CA ALA A 59 0.59 -2.79 5.63
C ALA A 59 1.46 -3.14 6.83
N ASP A 60 2.32 -2.21 7.23
CA ASP A 60 3.24 -2.37 8.36
C ASP A 60 3.42 -1.04 9.09
N GLY A 61 3.66 -1.12 10.40
CA GLY A 61 3.76 0.05 11.25
C GLY A 61 4.94 0.01 12.20
N LYS A 62 5.46 1.18 12.51
CA LYS A 62 6.51 1.39 13.52
C LYS A 62 6.24 2.64 14.33
N MET A 63 6.62 2.62 15.60
CA MET A 63 6.62 3.82 16.43
C MET A 63 7.85 4.66 16.10
N LEU A 64 7.64 5.94 15.83
CA LEU A 64 8.69 6.96 15.75
C LEU A 64 8.83 7.70 17.08
N ASP A 65 9.76 8.67 17.14
CA ASP A 65 9.90 9.54 18.30
C ASP A 65 8.62 10.35 18.56
N ASP A 66 8.47 10.90 19.74
CA ASP A 66 7.33 11.72 20.17
C ASP A 66 5.97 10.99 20.08
N LYS A 67 5.96 9.65 20.23
CA LYS A 67 4.76 8.79 20.17
C LYS A 67 3.98 8.94 18.85
N ILE A 68 4.67 9.16 17.76
CA ILE A 68 4.10 9.20 16.43
C ILE A 68 4.13 7.81 15.82
N GLY A 69 2.96 7.24 15.53
CA GLY A 69 2.83 6.04 14.74
C GLY A 69 3.10 6.36 13.27
N TYR A 70 3.89 5.53 12.60
CA TYR A 70 4.06 5.55 11.15
C TYR A 70 3.60 4.23 10.59
N LEU A 71 2.63 4.24 9.66
CA LEU A 71 2.02 3.08 9.06
C LEU A 71 2.06 3.22 7.54
N ALA A 72 2.83 2.36 6.87
CA ALA A 72 2.92 2.34 5.41
C ALA A 72 1.97 1.29 4.83
N ILE A 73 1.24 1.65 3.76
CA ILE A 73 0.39 0.74 3.00
C ILE A 73 0.87 0.75 1.55
N SER A 74 1.43 -0.37 1.10
CA SER A 74 2.01 -0.48 -0.24
C SER A 74 1.00 -0.84 -1.34
N GLU A 75 -0.10 -1.52 -0.99
CA GLU A 75 -1.16 -1.93 -1.92
C GLU A 75 -2.42 -2.33 -1.14
N PHE A 76 -3.60 -2.19 -1.76
CA PHE A 76 -4.87 -2.65 -1.19
C PHE A 76 -5.25 -4.05 -1.72
N THR A 77 -4.88 -5.07 -0.96
CA THR A 77 -5.16 -6.49 -1.23
C THR A 77 -6.14 -7.07 -0.20
N GLY A 78 -6.53 -8.32 -0.34
CA GLY A 78 -7.34 -9.01 0.68
C GLY A 78 -6.67 -9.14 2.07
N LEU A 79 -5.38 -8.82 2.20
CA LEU A 79 -4.64 -8.86 3.46
C LEU A 79 -4.54 -7.49 4.15
N THR A 80 -4.80 -6.40 3.42
CA THR A 80 -4.46 -5.04 3.88
C THR A 80 -5.24 -4.63 5.12
N SER A 81 -6.56 -4.88 5.15
CA SER A 81 -7.40 -4.48 6.28
C SER A 81 -6.99 -5.18 7.59
N GLU A 82 -6.69 -6.49 7.53
CA GLU A 82 -6.23 -7.25 8.70
C GLU A 82 -4.83 -6.79 9.16
N GLN A 83 -3.91 -6.57 8.22
CA GLN A 83 -2.55 -6.11 8.54
C GLN A 83 -2.57 -4.69 9.09
N PHE A 84 -3.39 -3.81 8.51
CA PHE A 84 -3.61 -2.46 9.03
C PHE A 84 -4.11 -2.49 10.47
N GLN A 85 -5.15 -3.30 10.75
CA GLN A 85 -5.70 -3.44 12.09
C GLN A 85 -4.64 -3.86 13.11
N LYS A 86 -3.84 -4.88 12.77
CA LYS A 86 -2.75 -5.37 13.64
C LYS A 86 -1.69 -4.32 13.90
N ALA A 87 -1.25 -3.61 12.85
CA ALA A 87 -0.26 -2.56 12.96
C ALA A 87 -0.79 -1.37 13.77
N TYR A 88 -2.01 -0.93 13.49
CA TYR A 88 -2.68 0.17 14.19
C TYR A 88 -2.88 -0.15 15.68
N GLN A 89 -3.40 -1.33 16.01
CA GLN A 89 -3.55 -1.79 17.40
C GLN A 89 -2.20 -1.87 18.12
N SER A 90 -1.17 -2.42 17.48
CA SER A 90 0.18 -2.47 18.07
C SER A 90 0.74 -1.09 18.38
N LEU A 91 0.47 -0.10 17.53
CA LEU A 91 0.87 1.29 17.78
C LEU A 91 0.07 1.92 18.93
N GLN A 92 -1.22 1.64 19.02
CA GLN A 92 -2.06 2.08 20.15
C GLN A 92 -1.56 1.48 21.47
N ASP A 93 -1.25 0.19 21.51
CA ASP A 93 -0.73 -0.51 22.69
C ASP A 93 0.62 0.06 23.16
N GLN A 94 1.41 0.64 22.23
CA GLN A 94 2.65 1.35 22.52
C GLN A 94 2.43 2.82 22.96
N GLY A 95 1.18 3.27 23.02
CA GLY A 95 0.83 4.63 23.45
C GLY A 95 0.98 5.69 22.36
N MET A 96 0.64 5.34 21.10
CA MET A 96 0.59 6.28 19.99
C MET A 96 -0.37 7.44 20.28
N GLU A 97 0.10 8.67 20.07
CA GLU A 97 -0.68 9.90 20.25
C GLU A 97 -0.98 10.62 18.91
N ARG A 98 -0.27 10.29 17.84
CA ARG A 98 -0.39 10.85 16.49
C ARG A 98 -0.09 9.78 15.46
N LEU A 99 -0.66 9.90 14.27
CA LEU A 99 -0.47 8.89 13.20
C LEU A 99 -0.09 9.54 11.87
N ILE A 100 0.89 8.95 11.20
CA ILE A 100 1.21 9.20 9.80
C ILE A 100 0.92 7.91 9.02
N ILE A 101 0.05 7.99 8.01
CA ILE A 101 -0.20 6.91 7.06
C ILE A 101 0.51 7.25 5.75
N ASP A 102 1.41 6.38 5.27
CA ASP A 102 2.16 6.59 4.04
C ASP A 102 1.56 5.75 2.90
N LEU A 103 1.01 6.45 1.91
CA LEU A 103 0.44 5.89 0.68
C LEU A 103 1.29 6.24 -0.55
N ARG A 104 2.47 6.80 -0.39
CA ARG A 104 3.35 7.11 -1.50
C ARG A 104 3.73 5.84 -2.26
N GLY A 105 3.65 5.88 -3.59
CA GLY A 105 3.92 4.73 -4.45
C GLY A 105 2.87 3.61 -4.40
N ASN A 106 1.76 3.79 -3.67
CA ASN A 106 0.67 2.80 -3.61
C ASN A 106 -0.20 2.90 -4.88
N PRO A 107 -0.21 1.89 -5.77
CA PRO A 107 -0.96 1.92 -7.02
C PRO A 107 -2.47 1.69 -6.86
N GLY A 108 -2.93 1.47 -5.62
CA GLY A 108 -4.32 1.13 -5.30
C GLY A 108 -4.51 -0.35 -5.02
N GLY A 109 -5.54 -0.93 -5.63
CA GLY A 109 -5.91 -2.33 -5.45
C GLY A 109 -7.43 -2.52 -5.37
N LEU A 110 -7.88 -3.37 -4.45
CA LEU A 110 -9.28 -3.71 -4.28
C LEU A 110 -10.07 -2.60 -3.57
N VAL A 111 -11.21 -2.21 -4.15
CA VAL A 111 -12.13 -1.24 -3.52
C VAL A 111 -12.64 -1.77 -2.18
N THR A 112 -12.97 -3.05 -2.09
CA THR A 112 -13.42 -3.67 -0.83
C THR A 112 -12.34 -3.56 0.26
N ALA A 113 -11.07 -3.81 -0.09
CA ALA A 113 -9.97 -3.75 0.87
C ALA A 113 -9.74 -2.32 1.42
N VAL A 114 -9.81 -1.30 0.56
CA VAL A 114 -9.68 0.09 1.04
C VAL A 114 -10.87 0.51 1.89
N CYS A 115 -12.10 0.10 1.52
CA CYS A 115 -13.29 0.37 2.34
C CYS A 115 -13.20 -0.31 3.72
N ASP A 116 -12.78 -1.60 3.77
CA ASP A 116 -12.61 -2.33 5.03
C ASP A 116 -11.48 -1.73 5.91
N THR A 117 -10.48 -1.11 5.29
CA THR A 117 -9.43 -0.38 6.02
C THR A 117 -9.98 0.95 6.57
N LEU A 118 -10.70 1.71 5.75
CA LEU A 118 -11.27 3.00 6.12
C LEU A 118 -12.35 2.89 7.21
N ARG A 119 -13.13 1.79 7.24
CA ARG A 119 -14.11 1.53 8.32
C ARG A 119 -13.49 1.50 9.72
N GLN A 120 -12.20 1.32 9.83
CA GLN A 120 -11.48 1.29 11.10
C GLN A 120 -11.09 2.68 11.62
N ILE A 121 -11.28 3.73 10.80
CA ILE A 121 -10.85 5.10 11.15
C ILE A 121 -11.85 6.19 10.80
N LEU A 122 -12.79 5.94 9.88
CA LEU A 122 -13.77 6.95 9.47
C LEU A 122 -14.96 7.04 10.45
N PRO A 123 -15.58 8.22 10.57
CA PRO A 123 -16.91 8.35 11.18
C PRO A 123 -17.99 7.70 10.31
N GLU A 124 -19.22 7.62 10.83
CA GLU A 124 -20.39 7.16 10.07
C GLU A 124 -20.59 7.98 8.79
N GLY A 125 -20.81 7.29 7.66
CA GLY A 125 -21.13 7.95 6.41
C GLY A 125 -20.63 7.22 5.17
N LEU A 126 -20.60 7.94 4.05
CA LEU A 126 -20.19 7.43 2.75
C LEU A 126 -18.65 7.40 2.64
N ILE A 127 -18.09 6.26 2.23
CA ILE A 127 -16.65 6.14 1.95
C ILE A 127 -16.33 6.56 0.51
N VAL A 128 -17.09 5.99 -0.43
CA VAL A 128 -16.95 6.19 -1.86
C VAL A 128 -18.22 5.72 -2.55
N TYR A 129 -18.56 6.29 -3.69
CA TYR A 129 -19.55 5.69 -4.57
C TYR A 129 -18.99 5.54 -5.97
N THR A 130 -19.50 4.55 -6.70
CA THR A 130 -19.24 4.37 -8.12
C THR A 130 -20.51 4.72 -8.91
N GLU A 131 -20.33 5.23 -10.13
CA GLU A 131 -21.43 5.50 -11.05
C GLU A 131 -21.09 4.96 -12.44
N ASP A 132 -21.95 4.13 -13.00
CA ASP A 132 -21.80 3.59 -14.35
C ASP A 132 -22.32 4.58 -15.42
N THR A 133 -22.14 4.23 -16.69
CA THR A 133 -22.60 5.06 -17.83
C THR A 133 -24.11 5.23 -17.91
N ASN A 134 -24.90 4.47 -17.14
CA ASN A 134 -26.36 4.57 -17.07
C ASN A 134 -26.81 5.38 -15.85
N GLY A 135 -25.88 5.89 -15.04
CA GLY A 135 -26.17 6.62 -13.81
C GLY A 135 -26.52 5.69 -12.61
N LYS A 136 -26.25 4.39 -12.71
CA LYS A 136 -26.42 3.49 -11.60
C LYS A 136 -25.29 3.67 -10.60
N ARG A 137 -25.64 3.99 -9.35
CA ARG A 137 -24.72 4.14 -8.25
C ARG A 137 -24.61 2.87 -7.40
N GLU A 138 -23.39 2.63 -6.93
CA GLU A 138 -23.08 1.67 -5.88
C GLU A 138 -22.31 2.41 -4.79
N GLU A 139 -22.79 2.35 -3.56
CA GLU A 139 -22.25 3.10 -2.43
C GLU A 139 -21.58 2.15 -1.43
N TYR A 140 -20.43 2.59 -0.91
CA TYR A 140 -19.68 1.93 0.16
C TYR A 140 -19.70 2.85 1.37
N THR A 141 -20.19 2.34 2.49
CA THR A 141 -20.41 3.13 3.71
C THR A 141 -19.60 2.61 4.89
N CYS A 142 -19.46 3.47 5.89
CA CYS A 142 -18.92 3.21 7.22
C CYS A 142 -20.01 3.45 8.25
N ASP A 143 -20.08 2.60 9.28
CA ASP A 143 -20.98 2.72 10.43
C ASP A 143 -20.42 3.61 11.55
N GLY A 144 -19.11 3.95 11.49
CA GLY A 144 -18.49 4.87 12.42
C GLY A 144 -18.22 4.30 13.82
N ASP A 145 -18.11 2.97 13.94
CA ASP A 145 -17.91 2.32 15.24
C ASP A 145 -16.60 2.75 15.93
N THR A 146 -15.56 3.05 15.15
CA THR A 146 -14.20 3.32 15.64
C THR A 146 -13.54 4.52 14.95
N PRO A 147 -14.15 5.73 14.98
CA PRO A 147 -13.54 6.88 14.32
C PRO A 147 -12.21 7.24 14.98
N ILE A 148 -11.24 7.64 14.15
CA ILE A 148 -9.95 8.12 14.64
C ILE A 148 -10.13 9.46 15.36
N SER A 149 -9.53 9.60 16.56
CA SER A 149 -9.60 10.83 17.37
C SER A 149 -8.23 11.49 17.60
N ILE A 150 -7.16 10.84 17.13
CA ILE A 150 -5.80 11.39 17.22
C ILE A 150 -5.44 12.12 15.92
N PRO A 151 -4.51 13.09 15.98
CA PRO A 151 -4.01 13.77 14.79
C PRO A 151 -3.52 12.79 13.72
N LEU A 152 -4.00 12.98 12.49
CA LEU A 152 -3.68 12.14 11.33
C LEU A 152 -3.05 12.97 10.22
N VAL A 153 -1.97 12.46 9.65
CA VAL A 153 -1.40 12.92 8.38
C VAL A 153 -1.38 11.76 7.40
N VAL A 154 -1.72 12.02 6.14
CA VAL A 154 -1.58 11.04 5.04
C VAL A 154 -0.56 11.56 4.04
N LEU A 155 0.52 10.79 3.84
CA LEU A 155 1.54 11.05 2.83
C LEU A 155 1.12 10.46 1.50
N VAL A 156 1.20 11.27 0.45
CA VAL A 156 0.83 10.89 -0.92
C VAL A 156 1.85 11.42 -1.93
N ASN A 157 1.90 10.81 -3.11
CA ASN A 157 2.67 11.32 -4.24
C ASN A 157 1.98 11.01 -5.59
N GLU A 158 2.60 11.39 -6.70
CA GLU A 158 2.11 11.18 -8.06
C GLU A 158 1.91 9.70 -8.44
N ASN A 159 2.45 8.76 -7.66
CA ASN A 159 2.26 7.32 -7.80
C ASN A 159 1.18 6.74 -6.88
N THR A 160 0.58 7.57 -6.03
CA THR A 160 -0.60 7.22 -5.22
C THR A 160 -1.82 7.19 -6.16
N ALA A 161 -2.43 6.01 -6.37
CA ALA A 161 -3.44 5.84 -7.41
C ALA A 161 -4.65 4.98 -7.00
N SER A 162 -5.81 5.18 -7.68
CA SER A 162 -6.96 4.28 -7.60
C SER A 162 -7.50 4.12 -6.16
N ALA A 163 -7.53 2.91 -5.58
CA ALA A 163 -8.00 2.68 -4.21
C ALA A 163 -7.25 3.54 -3.17
N ALA A 164 -5.97 3.86 -3.40
CA ALA A 164 -5.23 4.78 -2.53
C ALA A 164 -5.76 6.22 -2.61
N GLU A 165 -6.32 6.62 -3.75
CA GLU A 165 -6.99 7.91 -3.90
C GLU A 165 -8.38 7.90 -3.25
N ILE A 166 -9.07 6.75 -3.20
CA ILE A 166 -10.30 6.60 -2.39
C ILE A 166 -9.99 6.84 -0.92
N PHE A 167 -8.90 6.24 -0.41
CA PHE A 167 -8.46 6.46 0.96
C PHE A 167 -8.18 7.95 1.23
N THR A 168 -7.34 8.55 0.39
CA THR A 168 -6.94 9.96 0.50
C THR A 168 -8.14 10.90 0.42
N GLY A 169 -9.05 10.65 -0.55
CA GLY A 169 -10.25 11.46 -0.74
C GLY A 169 -11.22 11.38 0.43
N ALA A 170 -11.43 10.20 0.98
CA ALA A 170 -12.28 10.03 2.15
C ALA A 170 -11.71 10.76 3.37
N VAL A 171 -10.42 10.59 3.69
CA VAL A 171 -9.76 11.30 4.80
C VAL A 171 -9.87 12.81 4.63
N LYS A 172 -9.63 13.32 3.41
CA LYS A 172 -9.71 14.75 3.09
C LYS A 172 -11.13 15.30 3.20
N ASP A 173 -12.10 14.61 2.60
CA ASP A 173 -13.50 15.06 2.57
C ASP A 173 -14.15 15.08 3.96
N TYR A 174 -13.77 14.14 4.84
CA TYR A 174 -14.19 14.14 6.24
C TYR A 174 -13.40 15.12 7.12
N GLY A 175 -12.29 15.66 6.64
CA GLY A 175 -11.43 16.55 7.41
C GLY A 175 -10.77 15.90 8.64
N ILE A 176 -10.64 14.56 8.65
CA ILE A 176 -10.08 13.80 9.78
C ILE A 176 -8.55 13.72 9.73
N GLY A 177 -7.92 14.19 8.66
CA GLY A 177 -6.48 14.19 8.50
C GLY A 177 -6.00 15.23 7.50
N THR A 178 -4.73 15.60 7.60
CA THR A 178 -4.06 16.52 6.67
C THR A 178 -3.29 15.71 5.61
N ILE A 179 -3.51 16.04 4.34
CA ILE A 179 -2.82 15.39 3.22
C ILE A 179 -1.53 16.15 2.92
N VAL A 180 -0.39 15.44 2.90
CA VAL A 180 0.95 16.01 2.68
C VAL A 180 1.64 15.30 1.52
N GLY A 181 2.33 16.02 0.65
CA GLY A 181 3.09 15.45 -0.47
C GLY A 181 2.82 16.14 -1.79
N THR A 182 2.64 15.38 -2.88
CA THR A 182 2.31 15.92 -4.20
C THR A 182 0.95 15.41 -4.68
N THR A 183 0.39 16.07 -5.70
CA THR A 183 -0.91 15.66 -6.29
C THR A 183 -0.87 14.19 -6.74
N THR A 184 -1.90 13.45 -6.39
CA THR A 184 -2.01 12.01 -6.70
C THR A 184 -2.24 11.75 -8.19
N PHE A 185 -2.21 10.49 -8.60
CA PHE A 185 -2.21 10.07 -10.02
C PHE A 185 -3.45 10.48 -10.82
N GLY A 186 -4.64 10.48 -10.21
CA GLY A 186 -5.89 10.78 -10.92
C GLY A 186 -6.52 9.58 -11.64
N LYS A 187 -6.56 8.41 -11.01
CA LYS A 187 -7.21 7.22 -11.58
C LYS A 187 -8.58 6.98 -10.94
N GLY A 188 -9.57 7.79 -11.30
CA GLY A 188 -10.95 7.74 -10.80
C GLY A 188 -11.88 6.77 -11.56
N ILE A 189 -11.38 5.60 -12.01
CA ILE A 189 -12.14 4.64 -12.81
C ILE A 189 -12.09 3.23 -12.24
N VAL A 190 -13.22 2.53 -12.35
CA VAL A 190 -13.34 1.09 -12.06
C VAL A 190 -13.21 0.31 -13.36
N GLN A 191 -12.32 -0.68 -13.37
CA GLN A 191 -12.12 -1.56 -14.51
C GLN A 191 -12.46 -2.99 -14.14
N ASN A 192 -13.11 -3.70 -15.06
CA ASN A 192 -13.39 -5.12 -14.93
C ASN A 192 -12.80 -5.89 -16.12
N THR A 193 -12.46 -7.15 -15.88
CA THR A 193 -11.90 -8.06 -16.88
C THR A 193 -12.95 -9.09 -17.26
N PHE A 194 -13.24 -9.17 -18.56
CA PHE A 194 -14.22 -10.09 -19.12
C PHE A 194 -13.49 -11.13 -19.98
N GLN A 195 -13.73 -12.40 -19.67
CA GLN A 195 -13.21 -13.50 -20.49
C GLN A 195 -14.10 -13.70 -21.71
N LEU A 196 -13.46 -13.81 -22.88
CA LEU A 196 -14.14 -14.08 -24.15
C LEU A 196 -14.18 -15.59 -24.42
N SER A 197 -15.04 -15.99 -25.40
CA SER A 197 -15.28 -17.42 -25.74
C SER A 197 -14.06 -18.14 -26.33
N ASP A 198 -13.09 -17.39 -26.84
CA ASP A 198 -11.82 -17.89 -27.38
C ASP A 198 -10.71 -18.01 -26.32
N GLY A 199 -11.02 -17.68 -25.05
CA GLY A 199 -10.07 -17.69 -23.93
C GLY A 199 -9.27 -16.39 -23.78
N SER A 200 -9.42 -15.41 -24.68
CA SER A 200 -8.85 -14.09 -24.52
C SER A 200 -9.61 -13.28 -23.45
N VAL A 201 -9.04 -12.18 -23.02
CA VAL A 201 -9.65 -11.30 -22.01
C VAL A 201 -9.69 -9.85 -22.48
N VAL A 202 -10.75 -9.14 -22.14
CA VAL A 202 -10.91 -7.71 -22.38
C VAL A 202 -11.06 -7.01 -21.02
N LYS A 203 -10.24 -5.99 -20.78
CA LYS A 203 -10.32 -5.12 -19.60
C LYS A 203 -11.02 -3.82 -20.01
N LEU A 204 -12.19 -3.58 -19.43
CA LEU A 204 -13.03 -2.42 -19.74
C LEU A 204 -13.24 -1.54 -18.52
N THR A 205 -13.29 -0.23 -18.72
CA THR A 205 -13.79 0.71 -17.72
C THR A 205 -15.32 0.57 -17.67
N ILE A 206 -15.86 0.34 -16.48
CA ILE A 206 -17.28 0.08 -16.24
C ILE A 206 -17.95 1.16 -15.41
N ALA A 207 -17.21 1.94 -14.64
CA ALA A 207 -17.74 3.01 -13.80
C ALA A 207 -16.65 4.03 -13.47
N HIS A 208 -17.08 5.21 -13.02
CA HIS A 208 -16.24 6.18 -12.32
C HIS A 208 -16.50 6.06 -10.83
N TYR A 209 -15.51 6.41 -10.00
CA TYR A 209 -15.74 6.57 -8.58
C TYR A 209 -15.51 8.00 -8.12
N TYR A 210 -16.26 8.36 -7.09
CA TYR A 210 -16.33 9.71 -6.54
C TYR A 210 -16.08 9.67 -5.05
N THR A 211 -15.43 10.71 -4.54
CA THR A 211 -15.21 10.87 -3.10
C THR A 211 -16.53 11.07 -2.35
N PRO A 212 -16.56 11.03 -1.00
CA PRO A 212 -17.78 11.26 -0.22
C PRO A 212 -18.53 12.54 -0.58
N LEU A 213 -17.82 13.63 -0.87
CA LEU A 213 -18.40 14.89 -1.30
C LEU A 213 -18.72 14.97 -2.81
N GLY A 214 -18.51 13.89 -3.56
CA GLY A 214 -18.85 13.80 -4.99
C GLY A 214 -17.78 14.37 -5.93
N ASN A 215 -16.53 14.51 -5.48
CA ASN A 215 -15.45 14.97 -6.33
C ASN A 215 -15.02 13.86 -7.31
N ASP A 216 -15.00 14.15 -8.60
CA ASP A 216 -14.38 13.30 -9.63
C ASP A 216 -12.88 13.55 -9.63
N ILE A 217 -12.11 12.53 -9.31
CA ILE A 217 -10.64 12.61 -9.27
C ILE A 217 -10.00 12.12 -10.58
N HIS A 218 -10.80 11.66 -11.55
CA HIS A 218 -10.28 11.09 -12.79
C HIS A 218 -9.54 12.14 -13.63
N LYS A 219 -8.25 11.89 -13.90
CA LYS A 219 -7.30 12.78 -14.59
C LYS A 219 -6.99 14.09 -13.86
N VAL A 220 -7.46 14.27 -12.65
CA VAL A 220 -7.21 15.45 -11.81
C VAL A 220 -6.32 15.08 -10.62
N GLY A 221 -6.58 13.94 -10.00
CA GLY A 221 -5.95 13.54 -8.74
C GLY A 221 -6.51 14.30 -7.54
N ILE A 222 -5.88 14.07 -6.40
CA ILE A 222 -6.17 14.77 -5.15
C ILE A 222 -4.98 15.66 -4.82
N THR A 223 -5.21 16.97 -4.81
CA THR A 223 -4.19 17.94 -4.39
C THR A 223 -4.00 17.86 -2.88
N PRO A 224 -2.78 17.75 -2.36
CA PRO A 224 -2.51 17.75 -0.93
C PRO A 224 -2.87 19.08 -0.28
N ASP A 225 -3.05 19.08 1.05
CA ASP A 225 -3.26 20.29 1.84
C ASP A 225 -1.95 21.03 2.09
N VAL A 226 -0.86 20.26 2.16
CA VAL A 226 0.52 20.76 2.27
C VAL A 226 1.34 20.16 1.15
N GLU A 227 1.65 20.97 0.13
CA GLU A 227 2.41 20.53 -1.03
C GLU A 227 3.92 20.51 -0.71
N VAL A 228 4.54 19.35 -0.93
CA VAL A 228 5.98 19.14 -0.74
C VAL A 228 6.49 18.19 -1.81
N GLU A 229 7.35 18.68 -2.68
CA GLU A 229 8.08 17.84 -3.65
C GLU A 229 9.22 17.08 -2.96
N LEU A 230 9.53 15.88 -3.46
CA LEU A 230 10.73 15.14 -3.11
C LEU A 230 11.71 15.23 -4.29
N PRO A 231 12.72 16.10 -4.23
CA PRO A 231 13.72 16.21 -5.31
C PRO A 231 14.49 14.89 -5.50
N ASP A 232 14.84 14.57 -6.74
CA ASP A 232 15.62 13.36 -7.07
C ASP A 232 17.00 13.31 -6.39
N ASP A 233 17.58 14.48 -6.07
CA ASP A 233 18.86 14.64 -5.39
C ASP A 233 18.73 14.85 -3.87
N ALA A 234 17.53 14.70 -3.31
CA ALA A 234 17.29 14.86 -1.88
C ALA A 234 18.14 13.85 -1.07
N THR A 235 18.83 14.36 -0.06
CA THR A 235 19.65 13.55 0.86
C THR A 235 18.86 13.02 2.05
N SER A 236 17.63 13.48 2.24
CA SER A 236 16.68 13.05 3.27
C SER A 236 15.25 13.00 2.71
N ASP A 237 14.35 12.38 3.44
CA ASP A 237 12.91 12.32 3.09
C ASP A 237 12.20 13.60 3.58
N VAL A 238 12.32 14.67 2.79
CA VAL A 238 11.74 15.97 3.12
C VAL A 238 10.20 15.95 3.23
N GLN A 239 9.53 15.00 2.54
CA GLN A 239 8.09 14.82 2.67
C GLN A 239 7.73 14.22 4.02
N LEU A 240 8.46 13.21 4.49
CA LEU A 240 8.26 12.63 5.82
C LEU A 240 8.64 13.65 6.91
N GLU A 241 9.71 14.42 6.74
CA GLU A 241 10.09 15.49 7.67
C GLU A 241 8.97 16.53 7.80
N LYS A 242 8.35 16.92 6.67
CA LYS A 242 7.21 17.83 6.69
C LYS A 242 5.97 17.22 7.31
N ALA A 243 5.68 15.94 7.05
CA ALA A 243 4.58 15.23 7.71
C ALA A 243 4.75 15.18 9.23
N LEU A 244 5.98 14.97 9.72
CA LEU A 244 6.32 15.01 11.15
C LEU A 244 6.11 16.41 11.74
N GLU A 245 6.48 17.47 11.03
CA GLU A 245 6.24 18.85 11.45
C GLU A 245 4.73 19.12 11.54
N VAL A 246 3.98 18.76 10.50
CA VAL A 246 2.53 18.99 10.42
C VAL A 246 1.80 18.22 11.53
N VAL A 247 2.05 16.92 11.70
CA VAL A 247 1.33 16.10 12.69
C VAL A 247 1.61 16.55 14.12
N LYS A 248 2.78 17.10 14.41
CA LYS A 248 3.12 17.70 15.71
C LYS A 248 2.36 19.01 16.00
N GLY A 249 2.03 19.75 14.95
CA GLY A 249 1.28 21.01 15.03
C GLY A 249 -0.24 20.84 15.13
N LEU A 250 -0.77 19.62 14.87
CA LEU A 250 -2.20 19.36 14.96
C LEU A 250 -2.62 19.05 16.40
N GLU A 251 -3.82 19.51 16.76
CA GLU A 251 -4.47 19.17 18.04
C GLU A 251 -5.36 17.93 17.83
N SER A 252 -5.56 17.12 18.88
CA SER A 252 -6.51 16.01 18.84
C SER A 252 -7.94 16.56 18.67
N ALA A 253 -8.78 15.84 17.91
CA ALA A 253 -10.20 16.19 17.81
C ALA A 253 -10.86 16.08 19.20
N GLU A 254 -11.62 17.12 19.59
CA GLU A 254 -12.41 17.13 20.84
C GLU A 254 -13.61 16.17 20.76
#